data_50a7eb1c7ee54b48c2f781bd507e5436
#
_entry.id   50a7eb1c7ee54b48c2f781bd507e5436
#
_cell.length_a   1.000
_cell.length_b   1.000
_cell.length_c   1.000
_cell.angle_alpha   90.00
_cell.angle_beta   90.00
_cell.angle_gamma   90.00
#
_symmetry.space_group_name_H-M   'P 1'
#
loop_
_entity.id
_entity.type
_entity.pdbx_description
1 polymer ?
#
loop_
_entity_poly.entity_id
_entity_poly.type
_entity_poly.pdbx_seq_one_letter_code
_entity_poly.pdbx_strand_id
1 'polypeptide(L)'
;MADAGMEMSGARQATTAWRRGACPTLAAPMPTGDGLLARLRPRDAALPLSLARAVLLAAGRHGSGLVEITARGSLQVRGLTARSAADFADDVAQSGFPLAQGPAVEISPLSGLDRQALADGQAMAQRLRAVLAEEEAGSSGFTDRLAPKLSIVIDEGGQADLSGLIADLRLVAEAAERWRLFLGAQDAGLFDAQGAVVAVRASLRALAQLGRAARGRDLDPATLTLPALEAATPEKPAEPENEPGAETGALQGQGRAPEMKRGSARQSPRPEAVTLVGPIDLGPGDRLTRSFALGLGFAFGQARAADLIAFLELAEAEGAAELRLAPDHGLIVAPLGEAALRRLMARAEALGFITRPDNPARAVAACAGRPACASACLDTKGIAAQAAERLAPLLDGSVRLHVSGCPKGCAHPRAAALTLVGGPAQERLGLVLEGQAADAPSIALDVSDLNGALTRLSRCVSGARLAGESARACLRRLGPAGIAAALQQG
;
A
#
# COMPACT_ATOMS: atom_id res chain seq x y z
N MET A 1 -49.27 -0.19 36.94
CA MET A 1 -49.10 0.79 35.87
C MET A 1 -47.90 1.64 36.21
N ALA A 2 -46.80 1.31 35.65
CA ALA A 2 -45.46 1.94 35.51
C ALA A 2 -44.55 0.79 35.09
N ASP A 3 -43.76 0.78 34.13
CA ASP A 3 -42.93 1.76 33.55
C ASP A 3 -42.29 1.12 32.31
N ALA A 4 -42.37 1.67 31.16
CA ALA A 4 -41.72 1.20 29.94
C ALA A 4 -41.11 2.43 29.23
N GLY A 5 -40.00 2.95 29.76
CA GLY A 5 -39.42 4.18 29.23
C GLY A 5 -37.94 4.39 29.44
N MET A 6 -37.08 3.34 29.27
CA MET A 6 -35.64 3.55 29.46
C MET A 6 -34.74 2.59 28.70
N GLU A 7 -34.92 2.41 27.38
CA GLU A 7 -34.00 1.57 26.58
C GLU A 7 -33.63 2.12 25.21
N MET A 8 -33.83 3.39 24.90
CA MET A 8 -33.49 3.95 23.59
C MET A 8 -32.29 4.89 23.58
N SER A 9 -31.61 5.11 24.71
CA SER A 9 -30.44 6.02 24.79
C SER A 9 -29.09 5.38 24.51
N GLY A 10 -28.93 4.07 24.74
CA GLY A 10 -27.64 3.39 24.61
C GLY A 10 -27.19 3.12 23.16
N ALA A 11 -28.12 2.93 22.23
CA ALA A 11 -27.79 2.54 20.86
C ALA A 11 -27.26 3.72 19.99
N ARG A 12 -27.61 4.96 20.32
CA ARG A 12 -27.12 6.14 19.56
C ARG A 12 -25.72 6.60 19.96
N GLN A 13 -25.25 6.33 21.15
CA GLN A 13 -23.88 6.67 21.56
C GLN A 13 -22.82 5.71 20.97
N ALA A 14 -23.16 4.45 20.72
CA ALA A 14 -22.26 3.49 20.08
C ALA A 14 -21.92 3.86 18.63
N THR A 15 -22.82 4.48 17.88
CA THR A 15 -22.60 4.83 16.47
C THR A 15 -21.67 6.03 16.26
N THR A 16 -21.55 6.94 17.23
CA THR A 16 -20.65 8.10 17.17
C THR A 16 -19.17 7.75 17.45
N ALA A 17 -18.92 6.73 18.25
CA ALA A 17 -17.55 6.24 18.55
C ALA A 17 -16.83 5.59 17.35
N TRP A 18 -17.54 5.32 16.24
CA TRP A 18 -17.04 4.61 15.07
C TRP A 18 -16.55 5.52 13.93
N ARG A 19 -16.67 6.83 14.06
CA ARG A 19 -16.11 7.77 13.07
C ARG A 19 -14.59 7.66 13.06
N ARG A 20 -14.02 7.41 11.88
CA ARG A 20 -12.57 7.44 11.68
C ARG A 20 -12.08 8.85 11.98
N GLY A 21 -11.34 9.02 13.08
CA GLY A 21 -10.69 10.26 13.45
C GLY A 21 -9.61 10.69 12.45
N ALA A 22 -8.91 11.77 12.77
CA ALA A 22 -7.72 12.20 12.04
C ALA A 22 -6.67 11.07 11.99
N CYS A 23 -5.81 11.08 10.97
CA CYS A 23 -4.68 10.16 10.94
C CYS A 23 -3.72 10.49 12.09
N PRO A 24 -3.18 9.49 12.81
CA PRO A 24 -2.15 9.75 13.81
C PRO A 24 -0.92 10.36 13.15
N THR A 25 -0.25 11.27 13.85
CA THR A 25 1.04 11.82 13.49
C THR A 25 1.98 11.71 14.69
N LEU A 26 3.24 12.10 14.53
CA LEU A 26 4.17 12.21 15.65
C LEU A 26 3.71 13.31 16.64
N ALA A 27 3.28 14.47 16.14
CA ALA A 27 2.83 15.60 16.94
C ALA A 27 1.41 15.40 17.54
N ALA A 28 0.59 14.54 16.94
CA ALA A 28 -0.76 14.24 17.41
C ALA A 28 -0.99 12.71 17.41
N PRO A 29 -0.43 11.98 18.36
CA PRO A 29 -0.64 10.55 18.51
C PRO A 29 -2.11 10.23 18.80
N MET A 30 -2.58 9.09 18.32
CA MET A 30 -3.99 8.67 18.43
C MET A 30 -4.15 7.67 19.57
N PRO A 31 -5.14 7.81 20.46
CA PRO A 31 -5.49 6.80 21.45
C PRO A 31 -5.87 5.46 20.81
N THR A 32 -5.34 4.36 21.36
CA THR A 32 -5.62 2.98 20.97
C THR A 32 -5.83 2.12 22.20
N GLY A 33 -6.11 0.83 22.05
CA GLY A 33 -6.36 -0.05 23.19
C GLY A 33 -5.10 -0.34 24.04
N ASP A 34 -3.93 -0.20 23.44
CA ASP A 34 -2.62 -0.46 24.08
C ASP A 34 -1.84 0.82 24.41
N GLY A 35 -2.49 1.99 24.37
CA GLY A 35 -1.86 3.29 24.63
C GLY A 35 -2.06 4.27 23.48
N LEU A 36 -1.05 5.10 23.20
CA LEU A 36 -1.04 6.00 22.06
C LEU A 36 -0.27 5.38 20.89
N LEU A 37 -0.72 5.70 19.68
CA LEU A 37 -0.09 5.33 18.42
C LEU A 37 0.41 6.59 17.73
N ALA A 38 1.72 6.65 17.44
CA ALA A 38 2.32 7.66 16.59
C ALA A 38 2.64 7.10 15.21
N ARG A 39 2.48 7.93 14.16
CA ARG A 39 2.84 7.57 12.79
C ARG A 39 3.91 8.51 12.27
N LEU A 40 4.96 7.92 11.72
CA LEU A 40 6.05 8.61 11.06
C LEU A 40 5.96 8.32 9.56
N ARG A 41 5.97 9.36 8.78
CA ARG A 41 6.05 9.28 7.32
C ARG A 41 7.36 9.91 6.90
N PRO A 42 8.32 9.14 6.35
CA PRO A 42 9.55 9.70 5.83
C PRO A 42 9.24 10.68 4.69
N ARG A 43 10.00 11.77 4.62
CA ARG A 43 9.95 12.69 3.48
C ARG A 43 10.61 12.05 2.26
N ASP A 44 11.72 11.37 2.46
CA ASP A 44 12.54 10.79 1.41
C ASP A 44 12.34 9.27 1.34
N ALA A 45 12.50 8.68 0.16
CA ALA A 45 12.35 7.23 0.00
C ALA A 45 13.48 6.48 0.72
N ALA A 46 14.71 7.00 0.63
CA ALA A 46 15.89 6.44 1.26
C ALA A 46 16.09 6.98 2.67
N LEU A 47 16.26 6.10 3.62
CA LEU A 47 16.62 6.41 5.01
C LEU A 47 17.95 5.73 5.32
N PRO A 48 18.98 6.46 5.76
CA PRO A 48 20.20 5.86 6.32
C PRO A 48 19.86 4.86 7.40
N LEU A 49 20.53 3.71 7.43
CA LEU A 49 20.26 2.65 8.43
C LEU A 49 20.41 3.15 9.86
N SER A 50 21.36 4.06 10.11
CA SER A 50 21.57 4.69 11.42
C SER A 50 20.35 5.46 11.90
N LEU A 51 19.68 6.23 11.02
CA LEU A 51 18.46 6.98 11.36
C LEU A 51 17.29 6.03 11.64
N ALA A 52 17.14 4.99 10.82
CA ALA A 52 16.12 3.98 11.04
C ALA A 52 16.31 3.28 12.40
N ARG A 53 17.55 2.89 12.74
CA ARG A 53 17.88 2.31 14.06
C ARG A 53 17.58 3.26 15.21
N ALA A 54 17.93 4.55 15.09
CA ALA A 54 17.66 5.53 16.14
C ALA A 54 16.15 5.59 16.47
N VAL A 55 15.29 5.63 15.44
CA VAL A 55 13.83 5.62 15.63
C VAL A 55 13.33 4.30 16.23
N LEU A 56 13.87 3.17 15.81
CA LEU A 56 13.51 1.86 16.37
C LEU A 56 13.94 1.69 17.82
N LEU A 57 15.10 2.21 18.19
CA LEU A 57 15.58 2.27 19.60
C LEU A 57 14.66 3.15 20.44
N ALA A 58 14.26 4.32 19.93
CA ALA A 58 13.29 5.18 20.59
C ALA A 58 11.93 4.49 20.75
N ALA A 59 11.46 3.76 19.71
CA ALA A 59 10.24 2.97 19.78
C ALA A 59 10.29 1.88 20.87
N GLY A 60 11.44 1.24 21.03
CA GLY A 60 11.66 0.26 22.11
C GLY A 60 11.71 0.87 23.52
N ARG A 61 12.26 2.11 23.65
CA ARG A 61 12.35 2.81 24.95
C ARG A 61 11.02 3.40 25.41
N HIS A 62 10.25 3.96 24.51
CA HIS A 62 9.08 4.79 24.83
C HIS A 62 7.75 4.11 24.57
N GLY A 63 7.70 3.10 23.69
CA GLY A 63 6.51 2.36 23.29
C GLY A 63 6.51 0.91 23.79
N SER A 64 5.64 0.11 23.19
CA SER A 64 5.55 -1.34 23.48
C SER A 64 6.67 -2.17 22.84
N GLY A 65 7.56 -1.55 22.07
CA GLY A 65 8.57 -2.25 21.27
C GLY A 65 7.98 -2.89 20.00
N LEU A 66 6.69 -2.71 19.74
CA LEU A 66 6.06 -3.12 18.48
C LEU A 66 6.00 -1.97 17.50
N VAL A 67 6.38 -2.24 16.27
CA VAL A 67 6.27 -1.32 15.15
C VAL A 67 5.46 -1.93 14.03
N GLU A 68 4.75 -1.09 13.28
CA GLU A 68 3.95 -1.51 12.14
C GLU A 68 4.37 -0.70 10.90
N ILE A 69 4.48 -1.37 9.77
CA ILE A 69 4.55 -0.70 8.48
C ILE A 69 3.16 -0.74 7.87
N THR A 70 2.65 0.42 7.50
CA THR A 70 1.29 0.51 6.94
C THR A 70 1.26 0.00 5.50
N ALA A 71 0.05 -0.28 4.98
CA ALA A 71 -0.13 -0.63 3.56
C ALA A 71 0.37 0.46 2.57
N ARG A 72 0.69 1.65 3.05
CA ARG A 72 1.24 2.77 2.26
C ARG A 72 2.71 3.09 2.58
N GLY A 73 3.41 2.23 3.34
CA GLY A 73 4.82 2.45 3.66
C GLY A 73 5.08 3.56 4.70
N SER A 74 4.23 3.72 5.70
CA SER A 74 4.53 4.59 6.86
C SER A 74 4.87 3.72 8.07
N LEU A 75 5.77 4.20 8.93
CA LEU A 75 6.10 3.54 10.19
C LEU A 75 5.11 3.96 11.28
N GLN A 76 4.62 3.02 12.09
CA GLN A 76 3.80 3.27 13.26
C GLN A 76 4.47 2.69 14.50
N VAL A 77 4.44 3.46 15.59
CA VAL A 77 4.92 3.06 16.92
C VAL A 77 3.73 3.03 17.86
N ARG A 78 3.62 1.96 18.63
CA ARG A 78 2.47 1.66 19.49
C ARG A 78 2.86 1.63 20.96
N GLY A 79 1.83 1.69 21.83
CA GLY A 79 2.00 1.53 23.28
C GLY A 79 2.67 2.71 23.96
N LEU A 80 2.62 3.90 23.35
CA LEU A 80 3.08 5.13 23.96
C LEU A 80 2.09 5.58 25.05
N THR A 81 2.59 6.21 26.10
CA THR A 81 1.78 6.97 27.08
C THR A 81 1.79 8.46 26.69
N ALA A 82 0.96 9.28 27.34
CA ALA A 82 0.98 10.71 27.11
C ALA A 82 2.37 11.34 27.36
N ARG A 83 3.07 10.87 28.39
CA ARG A 83 4.44 11.32 28.71
C ARG A 83 5.45 10.78 27.71
N SER A 84 5.50 9.47 27.51
CA SER A 84 6.50 8.86 26.63
C SER A 84 6.33 9.23 25.16
N ALA A 85 5.15 9.70 24.74
CA ALA A 85 4.93 10.20 23.40
C ALA A 85 5.69 11.51 23.13
N ALA A 86 5.80 12.39 24.13
CA ALA A 86 6.61 13.60 24.02
C ALA A 86 8.10 13.23 23.97
N ASP A 87 8.57 12.39 24.88
CA ASP A 87 9.96 11.94 24.91
C ASP A 87 10.34 11.20 23.59
N PHE A 88 9.41 10.41 23.02
CA PHE A 88 9.59 9.77 21.72
C PHE A 88 9.70 10.81 20.58
N ALA A 89 8.86 11.84 20.61
CA ALA A 89 8.91 12.89 19.60
C ALA A 89 10.23 13.67 19.64
N ASP A 90 10.74 13.94 20.86
CA ASP A 90 12.03 14.60 21.05
C ASP A 90 13.20 13.74 20.54
N ASP A 91 13.21 12.44 20.85
CA ASP A 91 14.23 11.52 20.33
C ASP A 91 14.21 11.44 18.79
N VAL A 92 13.03 11.38 18.19
CA VAL A 92 12.88 11.39 16.72
C VAL A 92 13.39 12.70 16.13
N ALA A 93 13.08 13.85 16.74
CA ALA A 93 13.57 15.14 16.29
C ALA A 93 15.09 15.24 16.41
N GLN A 94 15.67 14.81 17.54
CA GLN A 94 17.11 14.80 17.77
C GLN A 94 17.86 13.88 16.81
N SER A 95 17.24 12.78 16.38
CA SER A 95 17.84 11.88 15.40
C SER A 95 18.01 12.50 14.01
N GLY A 96 17.31 13.59 13.72
CA GLY A 96 17.27 14.19 12.38
C GLY A 96 16.42 13.42 11.37
N PHE A 97 15.50 12.56 11.84
CA PHE A 97 14.63 11.79 10.96
C PHE A 97 13.78 12.70 10.05
N PRO A 98 13.87 12.55 8.71
CA PRO A 98 13.23 13.46 7.76
C PRO A 98 11.71 13.21 7.70
N LEU A 99 10.94 13.88 8.53
CA LEU A 99 9.48 13.76 8.54
C LEU A 99 8.84 14.55 7.40
N ALA A 100 7.93 13.89 6.68
CA ALA A 100 7.07 14.54 5.70
C ALA A 100 5.93 15.30 6.40
N GLN A 101 5.67 16.52 5.94
CA GLN A 101 4.56 17.36 6.39
C GLN A 101 3.48 17.47 5.30
N GLY A 102 2.28 17.89 5.68
CA GLY A 102 1.17 18.12 4.76
C GLY A 102 0.64 16.85 4.08
N PRO A 103 0.02 16.98 2.89
CA PRO A 103 -0.49 15.87 2.10
C PRO A 103 0.57 14.81 1.78
N ALA A 104 0.12 13.56 1.59
CA ALA A 104 1.03 12.48 1.22
C ALA A 104 1.50 12.65 -0.23
N VAL A 105 2.81 12.74 -0.45
CA VAL A 105 3.46 12.61 -1.76
C VAL A 105 4.24 11.32 -1.73
N GLU A 106 3.73 10.31 -2.40
CA GLU A 106 4.23 8.94 -2.39
C GLU A 106 4.90 8.62 -3.73
N ILE A 107 6.09 8.05 -3.66
CA ILE A 107 6.90 7.64 -4.82
C ILE A 107 7.24 6.16 -4.71
N SER A 108 7.81 5.61 -5.77
CA SER A 108 8.33 4.25 -5.77
C SER A 108 9.35 4.06 -4.63
N PRO A 109 9.27 2.99 -3.86
CA PRO A 109 10.32 2.66 -2.89
C PRO A 109 11.64 2.29 -3.59
N LEU A 110 11.65 2.06 -4.89
CA LEU A 110 12.84 1.81 -5.71
C LEU A 110 13.36 3.08 -6.40
N SER A 111 12.72 4.23 -6.19
CA SER A 111 13.10 5.49 -6.85
C SER A 111 14.57 5.84 -6.61
N GLY A 112 15.29 6.13 -7.69
CA GLY A 112 16.74 6.36 -7.68
C GLY A 112 17.60 5.09 -7.62
N LEU A 113 17.02 3.90 -7.43
CA LEU A 113 17.71 2.60 -7.53
C LEU A 113 17.29 1.84 -8.79
N ASP A 114 16.05 2.00 -9.21
CA ASP A 114 15.47 1.30 -10.36
C ASP A 114 15.93 1.91 -11.68
N ARG A 115 16.81 1.23 -12.39
CA ARG A 115 17.31 1.66 -13.70
C ARG A 115 16.28 1.50 -14.83
N GLN A 116 15.17 0.82 -14.55
CA GLN A 116 14.07 0.64 -15.51
C GLN A 116 13.00 1.73 -15.35
N ALA A 117 13.15 2.63 -14.36
CA ALA A 117 12.27 3.77 -14.22
C ALA A 117 12.34 4.67 -15.47
N LEU A 118 11.16 5.08 -15.98
CA LEU A 118 11.04 5.92 -17.17
C LEU A 118 11.39 7.37 -16.86
N ALA A 119 11.19 7.82 -15.62
CA ALA A 119 11.41 9.20 -15.21
C ALA A 119 11.92 9.29 -13.76
N ASP A 120 12.43 10.46 -13.37
CA ASP A 120 12.91 10.72 -12.00
C ASP A 120 11.73 11.10 -11.08
N GLY A 121 11.21 10.11 -10.36
CA GLY A 121 10.13 10.30 -9.38
C GLY A 121 10.55 11.14 -8.17
N GLN A 122 11.84 11.11 -7.77
CA GLN A 122 12.34 11.93 -6.66
C GLN A 122 12.35 13.41 -7.02
N ALA A 123 12.84 13.76 -8.20
CA ALA A 123 12.82 15.15 -8.69
C ALA A 123 11.38 15.67 -8.79
N MET A 124 10.45 14.88 -9.33
CA MET A 124 9.03 15.25 -9.39
C MET A 124 8.45 15.45 -7.99
N ALA A 125 8.71 14.55 -7.04
CA ALA A 125 8.24 14.67 -5.66
C ALA A 125 8.79 15.93 -4.97
N GLN A 126 10.05 16.29 -5.20
CA GLN A 126 10.63 17.51 -4.67
C GLN A 126 9.92 18.76 -5.21
N ARG A 127 9.65 18.82 -6.52
CA ARG A 127 8.89 19.91 -7.16
C ARG A 127 7.48 20.04 -6.56
N LEU A 128 6.76 18.92 -6.35
CA LEU A 128 5.42 18.96 -5.77
C LEU A 128 5.41 19.34 -4.30
N ARG A 129 6.42 18.94 -3.53
CA ARG A 129 6.58 19.39 -2.13
C ARG A 129 6.89 20.88 -2.06
N ALA A 130 7.69 21.41 -2.99
CA ALA A 130 7.92 22.84 -3.11
C ALA A 130 6.62 23.61 -3.40
N VAL A 131 5.78 23.11 -4.32
CA VAL A 131 4.45 23.67 -4.59
C VAL A 131 3.59 23.73 -3.32
N LEU A 132 3.53 22.64 -2.55
CA LEU A 132 2.75 22.62 -1.30
C LEU A 132 3.28 23.64 -0.28
N ALA A 133 4.59 23.77 -0.17
CA ALA A 133 5.22 24.75 0.72
C ALA A 133 4.95 26.20 0.27
N GLU A 134 5.02 26.49 -1.03
CA GLU A 134 4.70 27.80 -1.61
C GLU A 134 3.23 28.19 -1.39
N GLU A 135 2.30 27.24 -1.61
CA GLU A 135 0.86 27.47 -1.38
C GLU A 135 0.57 27.74 0.11
N GLU A 136 1.23 27.01 1.02
CA GLU A 136 1.08 27.24 2.46
C GLU A 136 1.68 28.60 2.89
N ALA A 137 2.84 28.98 2.33
CA ALA A 137 3.45 30.29 2.58
C ALA A 137 2.63 31.46 2.01
N GLY A 138 2.02 31.27 0.83
CA GLY A 138 1.17 32.26 0.17
C GLY A 138 -0.23 32.40 0.80
N SER A 139 -0.70 31.38 1.48
CA SER A 139 -2.02 31.35 2.15
C SER A 139 -1.97 30.42 3.35
N SER A 140 -1.68 30.98 4.53
CA SER A 140 -1.62 30.22 5.78
C SER A 140 -2.87 29.35 5.97
N GLY A 141 -2.65 28.09 6.32
CA GLY A 141 -3.72 27.08 6.41
C GLY A 141 -4.22 26.56 5.06
N PHE A 142 -3.44 26.70 3.99
CA PHE A 142 -3.79 26.10 2.71
C PHE A 142 -3.97 24.58 2.83
N THR A 143 -3.01 23.92 3.46
CA THR A 143 -3.05 22.46 3.66
C THR A 143 -4.18 22.03 4.60
N ASP A 144 -4.63 22.89 5.51
CA ASP A 144 -5.76 22.65 6.38
C ASP A 144 -7.11 22.64 5.64
N ARG A 145 -7.18 23.27 4.46
CA ARG A 145 -8.37 23.23 3.60
C ARG A 145 -8.44 21.96 2.75
N LEU A 146 -7.35 21.24 2.62
CA LEU A 146 -7.30 19.96 1.89
C LEU A 146 -7.81 18.81 2.76
N ALA A 147 -8.27 17.73 2.14
CA ALA A 147 -8.68 16.55 2.86
C ALA A 147 -7.51 15.97 3.68
N PRO A 148 -7.71 15.57 4.96
CA PRO A 148 -6.64 15.06 5.82
C PRO A 148 -5.95 13.79 5.29
N LYS A 149 -6.59 13.10 4.35
CA LYS A 149 -6.09 11.89 3.69
C LYS A 149 -5.85 12.09 2.21
N LEU A 150 -5.71 13.35 1.78
CA LEU A 150 -5.32 13.64 0.40
C LEU A 150 -3.97 13.01 0.11
N SER A 151 -3.84 12.37 -1.04
CA SER A 151 -2.62 11.70 -1.46
C SER A 151 -2.31 11.94 -2.92
N ILE A 152 -1.05 12.19 -3.19
CA ILE A 152 -0.47 12.30 -4.52
C ILE A 152 0.45 11.09 -4.70
N VAL A 153 0.24 10.29 -5.73
CA VAL A 153 1.10 9.16 -6.07
C VAL A 153 1.85 9.48 -7.36
N ILE A 154 3.16 9.31 -7.33
CA ILE A 154 4.05 9.49 -8.48
C ILE A 154 4.58 8.11 -8.86
N ASP A 155 4.13 7.61 -9.99
CA ASP A 155 4.51 6.36 -10.60
C ASP A 155 5.50 6.63 -11.72
N GLU A 156 6.77 6.36 -11.47
CA GLU A 156 7.88 6.62 -12.40
C GLU A 156 8.01 5.57 -13.53
N GLY A 157 7.10 4.60 -13.59
CA GLY A 157 7.03 3.60 -14.67
C GLY A 157 8.09 2.50 -14.57
N GLY A 158 8.73 2.36 -13.42
CA GLY A 158 9.72 1.31 -13.15
C GLY A 158 9.12 -0.02 -12.69
N GLN A 159 9.95 -0.84 -12.04
CA GLN A 159 9.60 -2.21 -11.61
C GLN A 159 8.54 -2.23 -10.48
N ALA A 160 8.49 -1.19 -9.63
CA ALA A 160 7.52 -1.13 -8.55
C ALA A 160 6.14 -0.70 -9.05
N ASP A 161 5.13 -1.58 -8.93
CA ASP A 161 3.74 -1.25 -9.27
C ASP A 161 3.07 -0.47 -8.15
N LEU A 162 2.74 0.79 -8.41
CA LEU A 162 1.99 1.66 -7.51
C LEU A 162 0.51 1.76 -7.85
N SER A 163 0.01 1.05 -8.87
CA SER A 163 -1.38 1.11 -9.32
C SER A 163 -2.38 0.71 -8.23
N GLY A 164 -1.97 -0.18 -7.32
CA GLY A 164 -2.77 -0.62 -6.18
C GLY A 164 -3.00 0.45 -5.09
N LEU A 165 -2.22 1.54 -5.06
CA LEU A 165 -2.41 2.63 -4.11
C LEU A 165 -3.56 3.54 -4.56
N ILE A 166 -4.54 3.77 -3.71
CA ILE A 166 -5.60 4.75 -3.97
C ILE A 166 -5.01 6.15 -3.87
N ALA A 167 -5.16 6.97 -4.91
CA ALA A 167 -4.66 8.34 -4.98
C ALA A 167 -5.77 9.32 -5.31
N ASP A 168 -5.66 10.55 -4.79
CA ASP A 168 -6.47 11.68 -5.24
C ASP A 168 -5.91 12.26 -6.54
N LEU A 169 -4.61 12.42 -6.58
CA LEU A 169 -3.85 12.82 -7.76
C LEU A 169 -2.81 11.74 -8.05
N ARG A 170 -2.72 11.28 -9.28
CA ARG A 170 -1.71 10.31 -9.72
C ARG A 170 -0.98 10.82 -10.93
N LEU A 171 0.32 10.94 -10.84
CA LEU A 171 1.21 11.15 -11.98
C LEU A 171 1.80 9.80 -12.39
N VAL A 172 1.72 9.50 -13.68
CA VAL A 172 2.30 8.29 -14.28
C VAL A 172 3.27 8.72 -15.37
N ALA A 173 4.53 8.33 -15.25
CA ALA A 173 5.51 8.56 -16.30
C ALA A 173 5.20 7.70 -17.51
N GLU A 174 5.19 8.31 -18.71
CA GLU A 174 5.15 7.63 -19.99
C GLU A 174 6.50 7.69 -20.72
N ALA A 175 7.34 8.67 -20.34
CA ALA A 175 8.74 8.83 -20.75
C ALA A 175 9.45 9.77 -19.76
N ALA A 176 10.74 10.01 -19.93
CA ALA A 176 11.59 10.79 -18.99
C ALA A 176 10.99 12.15 -18.60
N GLU A 177 10.43 12.89 -19.54
CA GLU A 177 9.85 14.23 -19.30
C GLU A 177 8.34 14.26 -19.57
N ARG A 178 7.66 13.10 -19.66
CA ARG A 178 6.24 13.02 -20.01
C ARG A 178 5.44 12.33 -18.90
N TRP A 179 4.48 13.04 -18.34
CA TRP A 179 3.69 12.64 -17.20
C TRP A 179 2.19 12.73 -17.47
N ARG A 180 1.49 11.62 -17.32
CA ARG A 180 0.03 11.59 -17.38
C ARG A 180 -0.55 11.84 -16.00
N LEU A 181 -1.46 12.80 -15.88
CA LEU A 181 -2.15 13.11 -14.63
C LEU A 181 -3.53 12.45 -14.60
N PHE A 182 -3.85 11.84 -13.46
CA PHE A 182 -5.19 11.36 -13.16
C PHE A 182 -5.73 12.08 -11.90
N LEU A 183 -7.01 12.48 -11.94
CA LEU A 183 -7.79 13.04 -10.84
C LEU A 183 -8.75 11.93 -10.37
N GLY A 184 -8.42 11.26 -9.24
CA GLY A 184 -9.05 9.99 -8.90
C GLY A 184 -8.80 8.94 -10.00
N ALA A 185 -9.86 8.58 -10.74
CA ALA A 185 -9.77 7.66 -11.89
C ALA A 185 -9.86 8.36 -13.25
N GLN A 186 -10.07 9.70 -13.29
CA GLN A 186 -10.28 10.46 -14.52
C GLN A 186 -8.93 10.90 -15.10
N ASP A 187 -8.71 10.66 -16.39
CA ASP A 187 -7.54 11.14 -17.12
C ASP A 187 -7.66 12.66 -17.35
N ALA A 188 -6.72 13.42 -16.81
CA ALA A 188 -6.64 14.88 -16.94
C ALA A 188 -5.65 15.32 -18.05
N GLY A 189 -4.94 14.37 -18.68
CA GLY A 189 -4.08 14.62 -19.81
C GLY A 189 -2.61 14.32 -19.58
N LEU A 190 -1.83 14.52 -20.64
CA LEU A 190 -0.40 14.27 -20.70
C LEU A 190 0.35 15.60 -20.75
N PHE A 191 1.37 15.75 -19.93
CA PHE A 191 2.12 17.00 -19.73
C PHE A 191 3.63 16.72 -19.76
N ASP A 192 4.42 17.75 -20.06
CA ASP A 192 5.83 17.74 -19.69
C ASP A 192 5.98 17.87 -18.16
N ALA A 193 7.19 17.73 -17.64
CA ALA A 193 7.43 17.77 -16.19
C ALA A 193 7.00 19.09 -15.55
N GLN A 194 7.17 20.22 -16.22
CA GLN A 194 6.73 21.53 -15.72
C GLN A 194 5.21 21.68 -15.77
N GLY A 195 4.60 21.31 -16.88
CA GLY A 195 3.15 21.31 -17.04
C GLY A 195 2.44 20.41 -16.03
N ALA A 196 3.01 19.24 -15.73
CA ALA A 196 2.51 18.34 -14.69
C ALA A 196 2.49 19.01 -13.31
N VAL A 197 3.54 19.75 -12.96
CA VAL A 197 3.61 20.53 -11.70
C VAL A 197 2.53 21.61 -11.66
N VAL A 198 2.33 22.34 -12.76
CA VAL A 198 1.30 23.39 -12.88
C VAL A 198 -0.10 22.75 -12.77
N ALA A 199 -0.35 21.63 -13.45
CA ALA A 199 -1.63 20.92 -13.41
C ALA A 199 -1.96 20.39 -12.03
N VAL A 200 -0.98 19.83 -11.29
CA VAL A 200 -1.16 19.40 -9.90
C VAL A 200 -1.45 20.60 -8.99
N ARG A 201 -0.75 21.73 -9.16
CA ARG A 201 -1.01 22.96 -8.39
C ARG A 201 -2.45 23.46 -8.60
N ALA A 202 -2.91 23.52 -9.86
CA ALA A 202 -4.28 23.90 -10.17
C ALA A 202 -5.31 22.98 -9.51
N SER A 203 -5.06 21.66 -9.57
CA SER A 203 -5.90 20.65 -8.91
C SER A 203 -5.95 20.81 -7.40
N LEU A 204 -4.81 21.07 -6.75
CA LEU A 204 -4.74 21.30 -5.30
C LEU A 204 -5.50 22.57 -4.88
N ARG A 205 -5.40 23.65 -5.65
CA ARG A 205 -6.17 24.88 -5.42
C ARG A 205 -7.67 24.65 -5.54
N ALA A 206 -8.10 23.92 -6.57
CA ALA A 206 -9.51 23.57 -6.76
C ALA A 206 -10.03 22.71 -5.59
N LEU A 207 -9.26 21.71 -5.13
CA LEU A 207 -9.61 20.90 -3.95
C LEU A 207 -9.71 21.75 -2.68
N ALA A 208 -8.79 22.71 -2.48
CA ALA A 208 -8.82 23.61 -1.33
C ALA A 208 -10.05 24.56 -1.35
N GLN A 209 -10.54 24.92 -2.54
CA GLN A 209 -11.78 25.70 -2.71
C GLN A 209 -13.03 24.85 -2.39
N LEU A 210 -13.05 23.58 -2.82
CA LEU A 210 -14.12 22.64 -2.50
C LEU A 210 -14.13 22.23 -1.02
N GLY A 211 -12.98 22.37 -0.31
CA GLY A 211 -12.85 22.19 1.12
C GLY A 211 -12.47 20.77 1.55
N ARG A 212 -12.36 20.56 2.89
CA ARG A 212 -11.76 19.38 3.53
C ARG A 212 -12.40 18.02 3.24
N ALA A 213 -13.59 17.99 2.69
CA ALA A 213 -14.27 16.75 2.30
C ALA A 213 -13.94 16.32 0.87
N ALA A 214 -13.45 17.25 0.04
CA ALA A 214 -13.21 17.03 -1.38
C ALA A 214 -12.04 16.06 -1.64
N ARG A 215 -12.21 15.24 -2.66
CA ARG A 215 -11.26 14.22 -3.11
C ARG A 215 -10.97 14.41 -4.60
N GLY A 216 -9.88 13.82 -5.09
CA GLY A 216 -9.53 13.89 -6.51
C GLY A 216 -10.66 13.52 -7.47
N ARG A 217 -11.51 12.56 -7.09
CA ARG A 217 -12.68 12.14 -7.88
C ARG A 217 -13.80 13.20 -7.99
N ASP A 218 -13.76 14.22 -7.15
CA ASP A 218 -14.76 15.30 -7.11
C ASP A 218 -14.36 16.47 -8.05
N LEU A 219 -13.16 16.38 -8.66
CA LEU A 219 -12.69 17.29 -9.69
C LEU A 219 -13.13 16.81 -11.07
N ASP A 220 -13.53 17.76 -11.93
CA ASP A 220 -13.74 17.52 -13.34
C ASP A 220 -12.58 18.15 -14.13
N PRO A 221 -11.74 17.34 -14.82
CA PRO A 221 -10.62 17.87 -15.61
C PRO A 221 -11.03 18.95 -16.63
N ALA A 222 -12.24 18.89 -17.17
CA ALA A 222 -12.73 19.84 -18.15
C ALA A 222 -12.99 21.24 -17.58
N THR A 223 -13.18 21.35 -16.26
CA THR A 223 -13.42 22.63 -15.57
C THR A 223 -12.16 23.29 -15.05
N LEU A 224 -11.03 22.57 -15.05
CA LEU A 224 -9.76 23.08 -14.57
C LEU A 224 -9.01 23.84 -15.66
N THR A 225 -8.42 24.99 -15.31
CA THR A 225 -7.46 25.66 -16.20
C THR A 225 -6.13 24.93 -16.13
N LEU A 226 -5.97 23.91 -16.96
CA LEU A 226 -4.76 23.14 -17.09
C LEU A 226 -3.85 23.73 -18.19
N PRO A 227 -2.51 23.53 -18.12
CA PRO A 227 -1.61 23.90 -19.22
C PRO A 227 -2.04 23.22 -20.51
N ALA A 228 -1.66 23.82 -21.65
CA ALA A 228 -1.95 23.20 -22.93
C ALA A 228 -1.34 21.78 -22.95
N LEU A 229 -2.17 20.82 -23.36
CA LEU A 229 -1.72 19.46 -23.59
C LEU A 229 -0.64 19.49 -24.69
N GLU A 230 0.51 18.87 -24.46
CA GLU A 230 1.43 18.62 -25.56
C GLU A 230 0.70 17.80 -26.62
N ALA A 231 0.53 18.40 -27.80
CA ALA A 231 0.13 17.61 -28.96
C ALA A 231 1.21 16.54 -29.17
N ALA A 232 0.78 15.27 -29.28
CA ALA A 232 1.70 14.21 -29.64
C ALA A 232 2.35 14.60 -30.96
N THR A 233 3.61 15.05 -30.89
CA THR A 233 4.41 15.26 -32.10
C THR A 233 4.62 13.85 -32.65
N PRO A 234 4.07 13.52 -33.86
CA PRO A 234 4.37 12.22 -34.44
C PRO A 234 5.88 12.19 -34.64
N GLU A 235 6.56 11.26 -33.98
CA GLU A 235 7.95 10.94 -34.29
C GLU A 235 8.01 10.71 -35.78
N LYS A 236 8.73 11.60 -36.49
CA LYS A 236 8.96 11.46 -37.92
C LYS A 236 9.66 10.09 -38.11
N PRO A 237 9.07 9.16 -38.88
CA PRO A 237 9.75 7.89 -39.12
C PRO A 237 11.14 8.24 -39.68
N ALA A 238 12.19 7.63 -39.13
CA ALA A 238 13.53 7.70 -39.70
C ALA A 238 13.39 7.31 -41.17
N GLU A 239 13.73 8.21 -42.05
CA GLU A 239 13.77 7.94 -43.48
C GLU A 239 14.82 6.84 -43.68
N PRO A 240 14.47 5.73 -44.36
CA PRO A 240 15.48 4.74 -44.70
C PRO A 240 16.47 5.39 -45.65
N GLU A 241 17.76 5.28 -45.32
CA GLU A 241 18.83 5.68 -46.23
C GLU A 241 18.64 4.96 -47.57
N ASN A 242 18.48 5.76 -48.64
CA ASN A 242 18.30 5.30 -50.01
C ASN A 242 19.55 4.55 -50.48
N GLU A 243 19.46 3.25 -50.68
CA GLU A 243 20.29 2.59 -51.70
C GLU A 243 19.65 2.71 -53.07
N PRO A 244 20.43 3.02 -54.09
CA PRO A 244 19.90 3.25 -55.45
C PRO A 244 19.74 1.94 -56.21
N GLY A 245 18.55 1.72 -56.78
CA GLY A 245 18.41 0.93 -57.99
C GLY A 245 17.45 -0.25 -57.97
N ALA A 246 16.22 -0.04 -58.51
CA ALA A 246 15.66 -0.87 -59.60
C ALA A 246 14.22 -0.37 -59.95
N GLU A 247 14.05 -0.02 -61.21
CA GLU A 247 12.76 0.33 -61.83
C GLU A 247 11.84 -0.89 -61.94
N THR A 248 10.54 -0.70 -61.83
CA THR A 248 9.47 -0.92 -62.80
C THR A 248 8.12 -1.25 -62.18
N GLY A 249 7.04 -0.67 -62.73
CA GLY A 249 5.71 -1.28 -62.73
C GLY A 249 4.59 -0.50 -62.08
N ALA A 250 3.97 0.41 -62.83
CA ALA A 250 2.71 1.07 -62.50
C ALA A 250 1.53 0.08 -62.56
N LEU A 251 0.66 0.09 -61.52
CA LEU A 251 -0.76 -0.27 -61.68
C LEU A 251 -1.61 0.62 -60.78
N GLN A 252 -2.53 1.33 -61.43
CA GLN A 252 -3.57 2.16 -60.84
C GLN A 252 -4.63 1.30 -60.18
N GLY A 253 -5.00 1.62 -58.92
CA GLY A 253 -6.14 1.06 -58.24
C GLY A 253 -6.75 2.08 -57.28
N GLN A 254 -7.90 2.64 -57.68
CA GLN A 254 -8.71 3.52 -56.83
C GLN A 254 -9.34 2.70 -55.72
N GLY A 255 -9.04 3.02 -54.45
CA GLY A 255 -9.64 2.42 -53.29
C GLY A 255 -9.89 3.47 -52.21
N ARG A 256 -11.15 3.63 -51.81
CA ARG A 256 -11.68 4.49 -50.77
C ARG A 256 -10.83 4.41 -49.47
N ALA A 257 -10.51 5.56 -48.90
CA ALA A 257 -9.88 5.69 -47.58
C ALA A 257 -10.79 5.13 -46.47
N PRO A 258 -10.29 4.24 -45.61
CA PRO A 258 -11.01 3.88 -44.41
C PRO A 258 -10.84 4.96 -43.34
N GLU A 259 -11.95 5.29 -42.66
CA GLU A 259 -11.97 6.14 -41.47
C GLU A 259 -10.92 5.65 -40.44
N MET A 260 -9.93 6.48 -40.14
CA MET A 260 -8.96 6.23 -39.07
C MET A 260 -9.66 6.36 -37.73
N LYS A 261 -9.96 5.23 -37.11
CA LYS A 261 -10.20 5.16 -35.68
C LYS A 261 -8.97 5.77 -35.01
N ARG A 262 -9.19 6.74 -34.10
CA ARG A 262 -8.14 7.36 -33.28
C ARG A 262 -7.36 6.25 -32.58
N GLY A 263 -6.14 6.00 -33.04
CA GLY A 263 -5.24 5.02 -32.44
C GLY A 263 -4.86 5.47 -31.04
N SER A 264 -5.04 4.60 -30.06
CA SER A 264 -4.43 4.75 -28.76
C SER A 264 -2.92 4.87 -28.94
N ALA A 265 -2.31 5.94 -28.43
CA ALA A 265 -0.86 6.08 -28.38
C ALA A 265 -0.29 4.81 -27.75
N ARG A 266 0.63 4.13 -28.43
CA ARG A 266 1.34 2.98 -27.89
C ARG A 266 2.14 3.48 -26.69
N GLN A 267 1.69 3.13 -25.48
CA GLN A 267 2.47 3.29 -24.27
C GLN A 267 3.75 2.45 -24.43
N SER A 268 4.89 3.00 -24.07
CA SER A 268 6.12 2.23 -23.97
C SER A 268 5.85 1.02 -23.07
N PRO A 269 6.30 -0.20 -23.45
CA PRO A 269 6.04 -1.36 -22.62
C PRO A 269 6.64 -1.11 -21.23
N ARG A 270 5.80 -1.15 -20.19
CA ARG A 270 6.26 -1.10 -18.80
C ARG A 270 7.11 -2.34 -18.53
N PRO A 271 8.17 -2.21 -17.70
CA PRO A 271 8.87 -3.38 -17.20
C PRO A 271 7.88 -4.28 -16.43
N GLU A 272 8.15 -5.56 -16.40
CA GLU A 272 7.36 -6.50 -15.60
C GLU A 272 7.45 -6.09 -14.12
N ALA A 273 6.28 -5.90 -13.49
CA ALA A 273 6.22 -5.48 -12.10
C ALA A 273 6.82 -6.56 -11.18
N VAL A 274 7.74 -6.14 -10.32
CA VAL A 274 8.36 -7.04 -9.35
C VAL A 274 7.63 -6.99 -8.01
N THR A 275 7.63 -8.11 -7.33
CA THR A 275 7.22 -8.17 -5.93
C THR A 275 8.23 -7.45 -5.05
N LEU A 276 7.77 -6.54 -4.21
CA LEU A 276 8.62 -5.80 -3.26
C LEU A 276 8.96 -6.62 -1.99
N VAL A 277 8.94 -7.95 -2.08
CA VAL A 277 9.38 -8.91 -1.05
C VAL A 277 10.25 -9.96 -1.72
N GLY A 278 11.42 -10.19 -1.15
CA GLY A 278 12.44 -11.06 -1.69
C GLY A 278 13.55 -10.31 -2.43
N PRO A 279 14.34 -11.01 -3.24
CA PRO A 279 15.38 -10.41 -4.07
C PRO A 279 14.80 -9.49 -5.15
N ILE A 280 15.36 -8.30 -5.26
CA ILE A 280 15.02 -7.33 -6.30
C ILE A 280 16.32 -7.03 -7.07
N ASP A 281 16.33 -7.29 -8.36
CA ASP A 281 17.46 -7.00 -9.23
C ASP A 281 17.45 -5.53 -9.64
N LEU A 282 18.47 -4.78 -9.25
CA LEU A 282 18.64 -3.36 -9.59
C LEU A 282 19.47 -3.15 -10.85
N GLY A 283 19.92 -4.24 -11.49
CA GLY A 283 20.81 -4.19 -12.66
C GLY A 283 22.30 -4.04 -12.30
N PRO A 284 23.15 -3.68 -13.28
CA PRO A 284 24.59 -3.49 -13.05
C PRO A 284 24.84 -2.29 -12.15
N GLY A 285 25.62 -2.47 -11.06
CA GLY A 285 26.12 -1.41 -10.21
C GLY A 285 27.29 -0.63 -10.83
N ASP A 286 27.85 0.32 -10.08
CA ASP A 286 28.93 1.21 -10.55
C ASP A 286 30.25 0.49 -10.89
N ARG A 287 30.40 -0.78 -10.45
CA ARG A 287 31.60 -1.62 -10.67
C ARG A 287 31.36 -2.78 -11.62
N LEU A 288 30.41 -2.69 -12.56
CA LEU A 288 29.99 -3.76 -13.47
C LEU A 288 29.47 -5.05 -12.75
N THR A 289 29.33 -5.02 -11.46
CA THR A 289 28.73 -6.11 -10.68
C THR A 289 27.24 -5.86 -10.53
N ARG A 290 26.45 -6.93 -10.58
CA ARG A 290 24.98 -6.82 -10.33
C ARG A 290 24.73 -6.29 -8.92
N SER A 291 23.82 -5.36 -8.81
CA SER A 291 23.33 -4.80 -7.56
C SER A 291 21.92 -5.29 -7.29
N PHE A 292 21.63 -5.54 -6.02
CA PHE A 292 20.34 -6.04 -5.57
C PHE A 292 19.80 -5.20 -4.43
N ALA A 293 18.47 -5.29 -4.21
CA ALA A 293 17.85 -4.94 -2.96
C ALA A 293 17.17 -6.17 -2.35
N LEU A 294 17.00 -6.18 -1.05
CA LEU A 294 16.23 -7.20 -0.34
C LEU A 294 14.97 -6.56 0.23
N GLY A 295 13.82 -7.00 -0.28
CA GLY A 295 12.53 -6.66 0.27
C GLY A 295 12.11 -7.63 1.36
N LEU A 296 11.63 -7.11 2.48
CA LEU A 296 11.06 -7.84 3.60
C LEU A 296 9.58 -7.57 3.72
N GLY A 297 8.79 -8.62 3.92
CA GLY A 297 7.42 -8.54 4.39
C GLY A 297 7.34 -8.81 5.89
N PHE A 298 6.34 -8.24 6.53
CA PHE A 298 6.05 -8.49 7.93
C PHE A 298 4.75 -9.28 8.04
N ALA A 299 4.77 -10.36 8.82
CA ALA A 299 3.54 -11.09 9.12
C ALA A 299 2.51 -10.11 9.71
N PHE A 300 1.43 -9.92 8.96
CA PHE A 300 0.32 -9.03 9.35
C PHE A 300 0.74 -7.56 9.58
N GLY A 301 1.83 -7.11 8.94
CA GLY A 301 2.31 -5.74 8.96
C GLY A 301 2.99 -5.30 10.25
N GLN A 302 3.36 -6.22 11.15
CA GLN A 302 3.92 -5.91 12.47
C GLN A 302 5.26 -6.61 12.70
N ALA A 303 6.18 -5.95 13.40
CA ALA A 303 7.47 -6.50 13.83
C ALA A 303 7.86 -5.97 15.21
N ARG A 304 8.79 -6.67 15.87
CA ARG A 304 9.45 -6.14 17.08
C ARG A 304 10.58 -5.22 16.65
N ALA A 305 10.68 -4.07 17.27
CA ALA A 305 11.76 -3.12 17.03
C ALA A 305 13.15 -3.76 17.23
N ALA A 306 13.29 -4.61 18.23
CA ALA A 306 14.55 -5.33 18.51
C ALA A 306 14.98 -6.24 17.36
N ASP A 307 14.04 -7.00 16.77
CA ASP A 307 14.33 -7.89 15.65
C ASP A 307 14.73 -7.10 14.38
N LEU A 308 14.06 -5.95 14.16
CA LEU A 308 14.43 -5.04 13.08
C LEU A 308 15.81 -4.42 13.30
N ILE A 309 16.15 -3.99 14.51
CA ILE A 309 17.47 -3.44 14.83
C ILE A 309 18.54 -4.50 14.54
N ALA A 310 18.35 -5.73 15.05
CA ALA A 310 19.29 -6.82 14.80
C ALA A 310 19.46 -7.12 13.31
N PHE A 311 18.37 -7.07 12.53
CA PHE A 311 18.44 -7.22 11.07
C PHE A 311 19.19 -6.07 10.41
N LEU A 312 18.93 -4.81 10.80
CA LEU A 312 19.60 -3.64 10.21
C LEU A 312 21.11 -3.62 10.50
N GLU A 313 21.52 -4.08 11.67
CA GLU A 313 22.96 -4.22 12.01
C GLU A 313 23.64 -5.26 11.10
N LEU A 314 22.97 -6.37 10.83
CA LEU A 314 23.46 -7.36 9.88
C LEU A 314 23.48 -6.79 8.44
N ALA A 315 22.45 -6.05 8.03
CA ALA A 315 22.38 -5.44 6.72
C ALA A 315 23.51 -4.42 6.50
N GLU A 316 23.79 -3.60 7.52
CA GLU A 316 24.91 -2.64 7.50
C GLU A 316 26.27 -3.35 7.40
N ALA A 317 26.48 -4.43 8.15
CA ALA A 317 27.69 -5.25 8.09
C ALA A 317 27.89 -5.93 6.71
N GLU A 318 26.80 -6.22 6.00
CA GLU A 318 26.80 -6.76 4.64
C GLU A 318 26.87 -5.69 3.54
N GLY A 319 26.97 -4.41 3.91
CA GLY A 319 27.19 -3.28 3.01
C GLY A 319 25.94 -2.57 2.53
N ALA A 320 24.77 -2.87 3.09
CA ALA A 320 23.57 -2.04 2.84
C ALA A 320 23.78 -0.64 3.43
N ALA A 321 23.40 0.39 2.68
CA ALA A 321 23.54 1.79 3.09
C ALA A 321 22.22 2.39 3.58
N GLU A 322 21.10 1.90 3.08
CA GLU A 322 19.80 2.53 3.28
C GLU A 322 18.66 1.51 3.46
N LEU A 323 17.64 1.99 4.16
CA LEU A 323 16.35 1.36 4.32
C LEU A 323 15.30 2.19 3.61
N ARG A 324 14.30 1.52 3.04
CA ARG A 324 13.14 2.14 2.40
C ARG A 324 11.86 1.47 2.89
N LEU A 325 10.89 2.28 3.30
CA LEU A 325 9.56 1.77 3.60
C LEU A 325 8.79 1.55 2.31
N ALA A 326 8.15 0.40 2.19
CA ALA A 326 7.46 0.00 0.97
C ALA A 326 5.94 -0.20 1.22
N PRO A 327 5.10 -0.02 0.19
CA PRO A 327 3.70 -0.43 0.23
C PRO A 327 3.53 -1.91 0.59
N ASP A 328 2.30 -2.31 0.90
CA ASP A 328 1.93 -3.67 1.31
C ASP A 328 2.72 -4.17 2.52
N HIS A 329 2.94 -3.27 3.50
CA HIS A 329 3.61 -3.58 4.76
C HIS A 329 5.07 -4.04 4.60
N GLY A 330 5.76 -3.51 3.59
CA GLY A 330 7.11 -3.92 3.21
C GLY A 330 8.21 -2.98 3.69
N LEU A 331 9.43 -3.50 3.70
CA LEU A 331 10.66 -2.78 3.95
C LEU A 331 11.73 -3.29 2.98
N ILE A 332 12.56 -2.40 2.47
CA ILE A 332 13.63 -2.74 1.53
C ILE A 332 14.96 -2.25 2.10
N VAL A 333 16.02 -3.06 2.00
CA VAL A 333 17.40 -2.64 2.26
C VAL A 333 18.22 -2.75 0.98
N ALA A 334 19.08 -1.75 0.74
CA ALA A 334 19.87 -1.62 -0.48
C ALA A 334 21.11 -0.73 -0.25
N PRO A 335 22.10 -0.73 -1.20
CA PRO A 335 22.33 -1.76 -2.22
C PRO A 335 23.01 -3.01 -1.61
N LEU A 336 22.93 -4.13 -2.29
CA LEU A 336 23.52 -5.41 -1.85
C LEU A 336 24.23 -6.11 -3.03
N GLY A 337 25.37 -6.75 -2.72
CA GLY A 337 25.93 -7.75 -3.61
C GLY A 337 25.19 -9.09 -3.47
N GLU A 338 25.30 -9.97 -4.47
CA GLU A 338 24.58 -11.24 -4.52
C GLU A 338 24.87 -12.16 -3.32
N ALA A 339 26.12 -12.23 -2.85
CA ALA A 339 26.49 -13.04 -1.69
C ALA A 339 25.90 -12.48 -0.38
N ALA A 340 25.90 -11.15 -0.22
CA ALA A 340 25.28 -10.45 0.91
C ALA A 340 23.77 -10.67 0.93
N LEU A 341 23.12 -10.56 -0.23
CA LEU A 341 21.69 -10.82 -0.40
C LEU A 341 21.29 -12.21 0.13
N ARG A 342 22.01 -13.26 -0.28
CA ARG A 342 21.73 -14.63 0.17
C ARG A 342 21.89 -14.81 1.68
N ARG A 343 22.95 -14.21 2.28
CA ARG A 343 23.17 -14.27 3.73
C ARG A 343 22.08 -13.53 4.50
N LEU A 344 21.72 -12.34 4.04
CA LEU A 344 20.66 -11.53 4.68
C LEU A 344 19.28 -12.19 4.57
N MET A 345 18.95 -12.84 3.45
CA MET A 345 17.69 -13.60 3.33
C MET A 345 17.58 -14.66 4.41
N ALA A 346 18.61 -15.50 4.60
CA ALA A 346 18.60 -16.54 5.62
C ALA A 346 18.50 -15.97 7.04
N ARG A 347 19.16 -14.83 7.30
CA ARG A 347 19.07 -14.15 8.60
C ARG A 347 17.71 -13.50 8.85
N ALA A 348 17.11 -12.90 7.82
CA ALA A 348 15.77 -12.32 7.88
C ALA A 348 14.72 -13.40 8.22
N GLU A 349 14.80 -14.57 7.56
CA GLU A 349 13.92 -15.70 7.84
C GLU A 349 14.08 -16.22 9.27
N ALA A 350 15.31 -16.30 9.77
CA ALA A 350 15.57 -16.70 11.17
C ALA A 350 15.02 -15.71 12.20
N LEU A 351 14.86 -14.43 11.83
CA LEU A 351 14.20 -13.39 12.65
C LEU A 351 12.67 -13.34 12.44
N GLY A 352 12.11 -14.23 11.61
CA GLY A 352 10.68 -14.32 11.34
C GLY A 352 10.16 -13.33 10.30
N PHE A 353 11.05 -12.68 9.53
CA PHE A 353 10.65 -11.84 8.41
C PHE A 353 10.35 -12.67 7.15
N ILE A 354 9.48 -12.15 6.32
CA ILE A 354 9.08 -12.80 5.07
C ILE A 354 10.00 -12.31 3.96
N THR A 355 10.74 -13.24 3.36
CA THR A 355 11.64 -12.99 2.22
C THR A 355 11.15 -13.66 0.93
N ARG A 356 10.03 -14.38 1.00
CA ARG A 356 9.46 -15.11 -0.13
C ARG A 356 8.12 -14.54 -0.55
N PRO A 357 7.92 -14.25 -1.84
CA PRO A 357 6.65 -13.69 -2.35
C PRO A 357 5.45 -14.62 -2.13
N ASP A 358 5.67 -15.93 -2.16
CA ASP A 358 4.66 -16.98 -2.03
C ASP A 358 4.32 -17.35 -0.58
N ASN A 359 4.89 -16.67 0.42
CA ASN A 359 4.58 -16.95 1.83
C ASN A 359 3.08 -16.72 2.12
N PRO A 360 2.36 -17.73 2.66
CA PRO A 360 0.92 -17.65 2.92
C PRO A 360 0.50 -16.46 3.79
N ALA A 361 1.34 -16.05 4.75
CA ALA A 361 1.04 -14.92 5.62
C ALA A 361 0.84 -13.59 4.87
N ARG A 362 1.40 -13.45 3.66
CA ARG A 362 1.19 -12.28 2.79
C ARG A 362 -0.24 -12.19 2.23
N ALA A 363 -0.90 -13.31 2.07
CA ALA A 363 -2.30 -13.34 1.63
C ALA A 363 -3.28 -13.01 2.76
N VAL A 364 -2.80 -12.83 4.00
CA VAL A 364 -3.64 -12.55 5.18
C VAL A 364 -3.46 -11.09 5.62
N ALA A 365 -4.55 -10.32 5.56
CA ALA A 365 -4.61 -8.98 6.13
C ALA A 365 -5.27 -9.04 7.51
N ALA A 366 -4.58 -8.58 8.56
CA ALA A 366 -5.11 -8.56 9.92
C ALA A 366 -4.99 -7.16 10.53
N CYS A 367 -6.07 -6.66 11.13
CA CYS A 367 -6.03 -5.40 11.86
C CYS A 367 -5.25 -5.55 13.19
N ALA A 368 -5.10 -4.47 13.95
CA ALA A 368 -4.37 -4.51 15.21
C ALA A 368 -4.97 -5.50 16.22
N GLY A 369 -6.30 -5.70 16.23
CA GLY A 369 -6.94 -6.64 17.14
C GLY A 369 -6.86 -6.27 18.61
N ARG A 370 -7.31 -7.17 19.49
CA ARG A 370 -7.07 -7.06 20.94
C ARG A 370 -5.65 -7.54 21.28
N PRO A 371 -5.01 -6.97 22.32
CA PRO A 371 -5.49 -5.83 23.14
C PRO A 371 -5.25 -4.47 22.47
N ALA A 372 -4.59 -4.41 21.33
CA ALA A 372 -4.09 -3.19 20.69
C ALA A 372 -5.17 -2.24 20.14
N CYS A 373 -6.40 -2.70 19.99
CA CYS A 373 -7.52 -1.88 19.50
C CYS A 373 -8.73 -2.01 20.43
N ALA A 374 -9.15 -0.89 21.04
CA ALA A 374 -10.32 -0.85 21.93
C ALA A 374 -11.65 -1.23 21.23
N SER A 375 -11.75 -1.09 19.91
CA SER A 375 -12.92 -1.51 19.13
C SER A 375 -12.91 -2.97 18.72
N ALA A 376 -11.81 -3.68 18.93
CA ALA A 376 -11.69 -5.08 18.50
C ALA A 376 -12.23 -6.03 19.57
N CYS A 377 -12.95 -7.06 19.11
CA CYS A 377 -13.45 -8.14 19.99
C CYS A 377 -12.53 -9.37 19.99
N LEU A 378 -11.57 -9.45 19.06
CA LEU A 378 -10.73 -10.63 18.81
C LEU A 378 -9.23 -10.29 18.86
N ASP A 379 -8.40 -11.27 19.23
CA ASP A 379 -6.98 -11.30 18.92
C ASP A 379 -6.79 -11.65 17.42
N THR A 380 -6.82 -10.63 16.58
CA THR A 380 -6.75 -10.84 15.13
C THR A 380 -5.39 -11.32 14.65
N LYS A 381 -4.30 -11.00 15.38
CA LYS A 381 -2.95 -11.43 15.00
C LYS A 381 -2.74 -12.91 15.29
N GLY A 382 -3.19 -13.39 16.45
CA GLY A 382 -3.18 -14.81 16.78
C GLY A 382 -4.06 -15.64 15.85
N ILE A 383 -5.27 -15.15 15.53
CA ILE A 383 -6.17 -15.77 14.54
C ILE A 383 -5.54 -15.79 13.14
N ALA A 384 -4.91 -14.70 12.72
CA ALA A 384 -4.28 -14.60 11.41
C ALA A 384 -3.10 -15.58 11.26
N ALA A 385 -2.31 -15.78 12.32
CA ALA A 385 -1.22 -16.75 12.33
C ALA A 385 -1.74 -18.18 12.14
N GLN A 386 -2.75 -18.57 12.93
CA GLN A 386 -3.40 -19.87 12.80
C GLN A 386 -4.03 -20.07 11.41
N ALA A 387 -4.70 -19.04 10.90
CA ALA A 387 -5.36 -19.10 9.60
C ALA A 387 -4.35 -19.18 8.44
N ALA A 388 -3.23 -18.46 8.51
CA ALA A 388 -2.16 -18.55 7.51
C ALA A 388 -1.59 -19.97 7.41
N GLU A 389 -1.43 -20.65 8.55
CA GLU A 389 -0.95 -22.04 8.61
C GLU A 389 -2.02 -23.01 8.07
N ARG A 390 -3.23 -22.97 8.61
CA ARG A 390 -4.30 -23.95 8.32
C ARG A 390 -4.85 -23.80 6.89
N LEU A 391 -4.92 -22.58 6.39
CA LEU A 391 -5.42 -22.29 5.04
C LEU A 391 -4.30 -22.15 4.00
N ALA A 392 -3.04 -22.46 4.33
CA ALA A 392 -1.91 -22.34 3.40
C ALA A 392 -2.20 -22.97 2.00
N PRO A 393 -2.86 -24.17 1.89
CA PRO A 393 -3.21 -24.75 0.59
C PRO A 393 -4.21 -23.92 -0.23
N LEU A 394 -4.96 -23.03 0.41
CA LEU A 394 -5.96 -22.17 -0.24
C LEU A 394 -5.39 -20.79 -0.60
N LEU A 395 -4.29 -20.39 0.04
CA LEU A 395 -3.65 -19.08 -0.16
C LEU A 395 -2.71 -19.11 -1.39
N ASP A 396 -3.26 -19.57 -2.51
CA ASP A 396 -2.59 -19.82 -3.79
C ASP A 396 -2.42 -18.57 -4.67
N GLY A 397 -2.54 -17.39 -4.08
CA GLY A 397 -2.52 -16.10 -4.78
C GLY A 397 -3.90 -15.62 -5.23
N SER A 398 -4.88 -16.52 -5.40
CA SER A 398 -6.27 -16.17 -5.76
C SER A 398 -7.11 -15.77 -4.55
N VAL A 399 -6.77 -16.25 -3.35
CA VAL A 399 -7.48 -16.01 -2.10
C VAL A 399 -6.76 -14.97 -1.25
N ARG A 400 -7.45 -13.88 -0.93
CA ARG A 400 -7.09 -12.97 0.15
C ARG A 400 -7.96 -13.27 1.37
N LEU A 401 -7.36 -13.49 2.51
CA LEU A 401 -8.02 -13.60 3.80
C LEU A 401 -7.93 -12.28 4.55
N HIS A 402 -9.07 -11.78 5.04
CA HIS A 402 -9.12 -10.62 5.92
C HIS A 402 -9.56 -11.04 7.33
N VAL A 403 -8.76 -10.73 8.35
CA VAL A 403 -9.09 -10.95 9.76
C VAL A 403 -9.34 -9.61 10.42
N SER A 404 -10.59 -9.33 10.75
CA SER A 404 -11.02 -8.06 11.32
C SER A 404 -11.58 -8.24 12.72
N GLY A 405 -11.07 -7.48 13.69
CA GLY A 405 -11.55 -7.50 15.08
C GLY A 405 -12.95 -6.87 15.28
N CYS A 406 -13.47 -6.17 14.28
CA CYS A 406 -14.78 -5.52 14.29
C CYS A 406 -15.23 -5.18 12.86
N PRO A 407 -16.51 -4.77 12.63
CA PRO A 407 -17.04 -4.44 11.30
C PRO A 407 -16.36 -3.25 10.57
N LYS A 408 -15.43 -2.51 11.21
CA LYS A 408 -14.73 -1.39 10.55
C LYS A 408 -13.82 -1.79 9.40
N GLY A 409 -13.30 -3.02 9.36
CA GLY A 409 -12.49 -3.53 8.26
C GLY A 409 -11.19 -2.76 7.99
N CYS A 410 -10.50 -2.27 9.03
CA CYS A 410 -9.40 -1.31 8.89
C CYS A 410 -8.20 -1.84 8.10
N ALA A 411 -7.89 -3.16 8.19
CA ALA A 411 -6.74 -3.75 7.51
C ALA A 411 -7.01 -3.99 6.01
N HIS A 412 -8.25 -4.26 5.63
CA HIS A 412 -8.62 -4.51 4.24
C HIS A 412 -10.04 -3.97 3.97
N PRO A 413 -10.18 -2.70 3.55
CA PRO A 413 -11.48 -2.07 3.38
C PRO A 413 -12.26 -2.51 2.13
N ARG A 414 -11.65 -3.35 1.28
CA ARG A 414 -12.30 -3.94 0.10
C ARG A 414 -12.85 -5.34 0.42
N ALA A 415 -13.67 -5.89 -0.48
CA ALA A 415 -14.09 -7.28 -0.40
C ALA A 415 -12.90 -8.23 -0.51
N ALA A 416 -12.86 -9.24 0.34
CA ALA A 416 -11.88 -10.33 0.29
C ALA A 416 -12.60 -11.65 0.00
N ALA A 417 -11.89 -12.64 -0.55
CA ALA A 417 -12.45 -13.95 -0.80
C ALA A 417 -12.98 -14.60 0.49
N LEU A 418 -12.23 -14.40 1.59
CA LEU A 418 -12.61 -14.84 2.94
C LEU A 418 -12.41 -13.67 3.90
N THR A 419 -13.42 -13.34 4.71
CA THR A 419 -13.31 -12.38 5.81
C THR A 419 -13.78 -13.00 7.11
N LEU A 420 -12.89 -13.07 8.10
CA LEU A 420 -13.21 -13.41 9.48
C LEU A 420 -13.44 -12.12 10.26
N VAL A 421 -14.60 -11.94 10.85
CA VAL A 421 -14.97 -10.71 11.55
C VAL A 421 -15.45 -10.97 12.96
N GLY A 422 -14.92 -10.22 13.92
CA GLY A 422 -15.37 -10.24 15.31
C GLY A 422 -16.73 -9.54 15.47
N GLY A 423 -17.63 -10.22 16.16
CA GLY A 423 -18.94 -9.72 16.57
C GLY A 423 -18.96 -9.28 18.05
N PRO A 424 -20.12 -8.80 18.54
CA PRO A 424 -20.26 -8.39 19.95
C PRO A 424 -20.08 -9.54 20.94
N ALA A 425 -20.40 -10.77 20.53
CA ALA A 425 -20.11 -11.97 21.31
C ALA A 425 -18.66 -12.41 21.07
N GLN A 426 -17.80 -12.26 22.09
CA GLN A 426 -16.35 -12.51 21.99
C GLN A 426 -16.01 -13.98 21.69
N GLU A 427 -16.94 -14.90 21.91
CA GLU A 427 -16.76 -16.33 21.69
C GLU A 427 -17.08 -16.75 20.23
N ARG A 428 -17.68 -15.85 19.44
CA ARG A 428 -18.08 -16.13 18.06
C ARG A 428 -17.50 -15.12 17.08
N LEU A 429 -17.13 -15.60 15.93
CA LEU A 429 -16.73 -14.77 14.79
C LEU A 429 -17.58 -15.12 13.57
N GLY A 430 -17.74 -14.14 12.70
CA GLY A 430 -18.44 -14.33 11.42
C GLY A 430 -17.46 -14.65 10.30
N LEU A 431 -17.83 -15.58 9.43
CA LEU A 431 -17.17 -15.81 8.15
C LEU A 431 -18.02 -15.16 7.04
N VAL A 432 -17.45 -14.21 6.33
CA VAL A 432 -18.02 -13.58 5.14
C VAL A 432 -17.28 -14.05 3.91
N LEU A 433 -18.02 -14.48 2.89
CA LEU A 433 -17.49 -14.95 1.61
C LEU A 433 -17.61 -13.85 0.57
N GLU A 434 -16.54 -13.58 -0.20
CA GLU A 434 -16.48 -12.55 -1.25
C GLU A 434 -16.96 -11.16 -0.78
N GLY A 435 -16.70 -10.81 0.49
CA GLY A 435 -17.26 -9.61 1.12
C GLY A 435 -16.31 -8.89 2.05
N GLN A 436 -16.83 -7.80 2.62
CA GLN A 436 -16.14 -6.92 3.56
C GLN A 436 -16.49 -7.28 5.01
N ALA A 437 -15.73 -6.73 5.97
CA ALA A 437 -15.99 -6.93 7.40
C ALA A 437 -17.32 -6.31 7.88
N ALA A 438 -17.89 -5.37 7.13
CA ALA A 438 -19.17 -4.75 7.44
C ALA A 438 -20.38 -5.55 6.92
N ASP A 439 -20.15 -6.52 6.05
CA ASP A 439 -21.21 -7.33 5.48
C ASP A 439 -21.72 -8.36 6.50
N ALA A 440 -22.97 -8.81 6.33
CA ALA A 440 -23.55 -9.84 7.17
C ALA A 440 -22.77 -11.16 7.01
N PRO A 441 -22.33 -11.80 8.10
CA PRO A 441 -21.65 -13.08 8.03
C PRO A 441 -22.54 -14.17 7.40
N SER A 442 -21.98 -14.93 6.47
CA SER A 442 -22.65 -16.10 5.88
C SER A 442 -22.69 -17.28 6.84
N ILE A 443 -21.68 -17.38 7.72
CA ILE A 443 -21.50 -18.50 8.64
C ILE A 443 -20.95 -17.94 9.97
N ALA A 444 -21.45 -18.46 11.10
CA ALA A 444 -20.91 -18.19 12.41
C ALA A 444 -20.00 -19.33 12.86
N LEU A 445 -18.83 -18.98 13.39
CA LEU A 445 -17.82 -19.92 13.90
C LEU A 445 -17.57 -19.67 15.38
N ASP A 446 -17.33 -20.73 16.14
CA ASP A 446 -16.91 -20.61 17.53
C ASP A 446 -15.38 -20.41 17.58
N VAL A 447 -14.92 -19.47 18.38
CA VAL A 447 -13.48 -19.19 18.55
C VAL A 447 -12.76 -20.39 19.11
N SER A 448 -13.39 -21.15 20.01
CA SER A 448 -12.84 -22.37 20.60
C SER A 448 -12.57 -23.49 19.59
N ASP A 449 -13.37 -23.58 18.52
CA ASP A 449 -13.19 -24.56 17.45
C ASP A 449 -12.56 -23.99 16.17
N LEU A 450 -12.03 -22.77 16.22
CA LEU A 450 -11.55 -22.08 15.03
C LEU A 450 -10.53 -22.91 14.24
N ASN A 451 -9.56 -23.55 14.92
CA ASN A 451 -8.56 -24.39 14.27
C ASN A 451 -9.18 -25.59 13.54
N GLY A 452 -10.17 -26.24 14.16
CA GLY A 452 -10.94 -27.32 13.53
C GLY A 452 -11.68 -26.85 12.31
N ALA A 453 -12.42 -25.73 12.44
CA ALA A 453 -13.18 -25.13 11.35
C ALA A 453 -12.29 -24.74 10.14
N LEU A 454 -11.15 -24.07 10.39
CA LEU A 454 -10.20 -23.71 9.32
C LEU A 454 -9.61 -24.95 8.64
N THR A 455 -9.31 -26.00 9.40
CA THR A 455 -8.79 -27.27 8.86
C THR A 455 -9.86 -27.96 7.99
N ARG A 456 -11.12 -28.00 8.43
CA ARG A 456 -12.24 -28.54 7.66
C ARG A 456 -12.47 -27.76 6.36
N LEU A 457 -12.43 -26.41 6.43
CA LEU A 457 -12.52 -25.55 5.26
C LEU A 457 -11.40 -25.86 4.25
N SER A 458 -10.17 -25.95 4.72
CA SER A 458 -9.01 -26.25 3.89
C SER A 458 -9.16 -27.61 3.18
N ARG A 459 -9.55 -28.66 3.91
CA ARG A 459 -9.77 -30.00 3.35
C ARG A 459 -10.91 -30.02 2.33
N CYS A 460 -12.05 -29.39 2.66
CA CYS A 460 -13.20 -29.32 1.78
C CYS A 460 -12.84 -28.67 0.44
N VAL A 461 -12.25 -27.49 0.48
CA VAL A 461 -11.90 -26.77 -0.76
C VAL A 461 -10.82 -27.52 -1.55
N SER A 462 -9.75 -27.99 -0.87
CA SER A 462 -8.69 -28.74 -1.55
C SER A 462 -9.19 -30.03 -2.19
N GLY A 463 -10.11 -30.78 -1.53
CA GLY A 463 -10.68 -32.00 -2.05
C GLY A 463 -11.73 -31.79 -3.16
N ALA A 464 -12.39 -30.63 -3.17
CA ALA A 464 -13.41 -30.29 -4.17
C ALA A 464 -12.84 -29.56 -5.41
N ARG A 465 -11.57 -29.12 -5.39
CA ARG A 465 -10.97 -28.40 -6.53
C ARG A 465 -10.90 -29.27 -7.78
N LEU A 466 -11.32 -28.70 -8.89
CA LEU A 466 -11.16 -29.27 -10.22
C LEU A 466 -9.74 -29.00 -10.76
N ALA A 467 -9.33 -29.79 -11.75
CA ALA A 467 -8.03 -29.57 -12.39
C ALA A 467 -7.94 -28.14 -13.00
N GLY A 468 -6.91 -27.38 -12.63
CA GLY A 468 -6.71 -25.99 -13.06
C GLY A 468 -7.61 -24.96 -12.36
N GLU A 469 -8.50 -25.36 -11.46
CA GLU A 469 -9.37 -24.44 -10.73
C GLU A 469 -8.59 -23.76 -9.59
N SER A 470 -8.67 -22.41 -9.47
CA SER A 470 -8.11 -21.70 -8.35
C SER A 470 -8.92 -21.92 -7.06
N ALA A 471 -8.30 -21.75 -5.90
CA ALA A 471 -8.99 -21.90 -4.62
C ALA A 471 -10.19 -20.94 -4.50
N ARG A 472 -10.07 -19.71 -5.00
CA ARG A 472 -11.17 -18.74 -5.00
C ARG A 472 -12.32 -19.17 -5.92
N ALA A 473 -12.05 -19.73 -7.09
CA ALA A 473 -13.10 -20.24 -7.99
C ALA A 473 -13.84 -21.41 -7.35
N CYS A 474 -13.12 -22.32 -6.69
CA CYS A 474 -13.73 -23.43 -5.94
C CYS A 474 -14.61 -22.93 -4.78
N LEU A 475 -14.14 -21.96 -3.98
CA LEU A 475 -14.93 -21.33 -2.91
C LEU A 475 -16.24 -20.74 -3.45
N ARG A 476 -16.19 -20.04 -4.58
CA ARG A 476 -17.39 -19.48 -5.24
C ARG A 476 -18.35 -20.56 -5.72
N ARG A 477 -17.82 -21.62 -6.31
CA ARG A 477 -18.63 -22.75 -6.80
C ARG A 477 -19.32 -23.53 -5.67
N LEU A 478 -18.62 -23.74 -4.55
CA LEU A 478 -19.19 -24.38 -3.35
C LEU A 478 -20.28 -23.50 -2.71
N GLY A 479 -20.06 -22.20 -2.72
CA GLY A 479 -20.98 -21.22 -2.16
C GLY A 479 -21.14 -21.31 -0.64
N PRO A 480 -21.94 -20.43 -0.03
CA PRO A 480 -22.12 -20.40 1.42
C PRO A 480 -22.69 -21.70 1.99
N ALA A 481 -23.64 -22.33 1.29
CA ALA A 481 -24.28 -23.56 1.75
C ALA A 481 -23.32 -24.76 1.78
N GLY A 482 -22.51 -24.95 0.72
CA GLY A 482 -21.53 -26.03 0.66
C GLY A 482 -20.43 -25.89 1.69
N ILE A 483 -19.98 -24.64 1.91
CA ILE A 483 -18.96 -24.33 2.92
C ILE A 483 -19.53 -24.50 4.34
N ALA A 484 -20.78 -24.07 4.61
CA ALA A 484 -21.41 -24.24 5.91
C ALA A 484 -21.56 -25.74 6.25
N ALA A 485 -22.00 -26.59 5.28
CA ALA A 485 -22.10 -28.02 5.45
C ALA A 485 -20.74 -28.66 5.81
N ALA A 486 -19.67 -28.25 5.11
CA ALA A 486 -18.31 -28.73 5.39
C ALA A 486 -17.79 -28.34 6.78
N LEU A 487 -18.16 -27.16 7.29
CA LEU A 487 -17.76 -26.70 8.61
C LEU A 487 -18.50 -27.36 9.77
N GLN A 488 -19.69 -27.95 9.51
CA GLN A 488 -20.51 -28.65 10.49
C GLN A 488 -20.21 -30.16 10.61
N GLN A 489 -19.51 -30.73 9.63
CA GLN A 489 -19.17 -32.16 9.57
C GLN A 489 -17.92 -32.51 10.38
N GLY A 490 -17.88 -32.20 11.67
CA GLY A 490 -16.72 -32.49 12.50
C GLY A 490 -17.05 -32.79 13.95
#